data_ffb619d96968f5986553206346259f22
#
_entry.id   ffb619d96968f5986553206346259f22
#
_cell.length_a   1.000
_cell.length_b   1.000
_cell.length_c   1.000
_cell.angle_alpha   90.00
_cell.angle_beta   90.00
_cell.angle_gamma   90.00
#
_symmetry.space_group_name_H-M   'P 1'
#
loop_
_entity.id
_entity.type
_entity.pdbx_description
1 polymer ?
#
loop_
_entity_poly.entity_id
_entity_poly.type
_entity_poly.pdbx_seq_one_letter_code
_entity_poly.pdbx_strand_id
1 'polypeptide(L)'
;MFRYLPLLLLASALALVSLRGPAPANAVAVPDYVTTGGWFTQPPTFLSDPNQKVNFGGVLQCDAPFDQPNNLIVHYNDQAEFHLDTLSSASCTLNNPNDPNAGGRYQGNGTGHCNGGPATAFLIEFNDTGQGNPNDSARFSILGSVPGCTFAVFATALGGGQITLHAH
;
A
#
# COMPACT_ATOMS: atom_id res chain seq x y z
N MET A 1 -59.80 -30.56 57.86
CA MET A 1 -58.72 -31.45 57.31
C MET A 1 -58.41 -30.99 55.93
N PHE A 2 -57.34 -30.18 55.74
CA PHE A 2 -56.86 -29.71 54.45
C PHE A 2 -55.54 -30.40 54.17
N ARG A 3 -55.47 -31.18 53.09
CA ARG A 3 -54.27 -31.83 52.62
C ARG A 3 -53.57 -30.86 51.62
N TYR A 4 -52.38 -30.41 51.96
CA TYR A 4 -51.53 -29.68 51.04
C TYR A 4 -50.77 -30.66 50.12
N LEU A 5 -50.90 -30.48 48.81
CA LEU A 5 -50.14 -31.17 47.79
C LEU A 5 -48.89 -30.34 47.51
N PRO A 6 -47.68 -30.87 47.54
CA PRO A 6 -46.51 -30.11 47.11
C PRO A 6 -46.39 -30.13 45.56
N LEU A 7 -46.32 -28.95 45.02
CA LEU A 7 -46.07 -28.72 43.58
C LEU A 7 -44.55 -28.92 43.31
N LEU A 8 -44.21 -30.01 42.62
CA LEU A 8 -42.89 -30.27 42.11
C LEU A 8 -42.62 -29.37 40.88
N LEU A 9 -41.79 -28.34 41.05
CA LEU A 9 -41.22 -27.54 39.97
C LEU A 9 -40.08 -28.30 39.31
N LEU A 10 -40.32 -28.90 38.15
CA LEU A 10 -39.28 -29.40 37.28
C LEU A 10 -38.61 -28.21 36.56
N ALA A 11 -37.41 -27.87 37.02
CA ALA A 11 -36.56 -26.93 36.31
C ALA A 11 -35.89 -27.63 35.11
N SER A 12 -36.43 -27.40 33.92
CA SER A 12 -35.82 -27.82 32.66
C SER A 12 -34.62 -26.93 32.34
N ALA A 13 -33.41 -27.44 32.59
CA ALA A 13 -32.18 -26.81 32.14
C ALA A 13 -32.07 -26.95 30.61
N LEU A 14 -32.40 -25.89 29.87
CA LEU A 14 -32.07 -25.80 28.44
C LEU A 14 -30.56 -25.62 28.29
N ALA A 15 -29.84 -26.68 27.94
CA ALA A 15 -28.45 -26.59 27.50
C ALA A 15 -28.41 -25.87 26.13
N LEU A 16 -28.01 -24.62 26.14
CA LEU A 16 -27.66 -23.87 24.91
C LEU A 16 -26.38 -24.48 24.35
N VAL A 17 -26.52 -25.45 23.45
CA VAL A 17 -25.40 -25.88 22.61
C VAL A 17 -25.13 -24.75 21.62
N SER A 18 -24.09 -23.96 21.89
CA SER A 18 -23.55 -22.99 20.96
C SER A 18 -23.03 -23.75 19.74
N LEU A 19 -23.81 -23.84 18.69
CA LEU A 19 -23.36 -24.26 17.36
C LEU A 19 -22.36 -23.20 16.89
N ARG A 20 -21.10 -23.35 17.21
CA ARG A 20 -20.04 -22.65 16.51
C ARG A 20 -20.09 -23.17 15.08
N GLY A 21 -20.64 -22.35 14.17
CA GLY A 21 -20.50 -22.58 12.75
C GLY A 21 -19.02 -22.80 12.41
N PRO A 22 -18.72 -23.51 11.31
CA PRO A 22 -17.34 -23.65 10.85
C PRO A 22 -16.75 -22.25 10.76
N ALA A 23 -15.54 -22.09 11.32
CA ALA A 23 -14.80 -20.85 11.15
C ALA A 23 -14.76 -20.52 9.65
N PRO A 24 -14.99 -19.26 9.23
CA PRO A 24 -14.92 -18.92 7.83
C PRO A 24 -13.58 -19.39 7.30
N ALA A 25 -13.62 -20.11 6.18
CA ALA A 25 -12.43 -20.48 5.44
C ALA A 25 -11.59 -19.21 5.30
N ASN A 26 -10.31 -19.28 5.66
CA ASN A 26 -9.37 -18.16 5.69
C ASN A 26 -9.63 -17.23 4.52
N ALA A 27 -10.22 -16.05 4.79
CA ALA A 27 -10.38 -15.04 3.77
C ALA A 27 -8.96 -14.70 3.30
N VAL A 28 -8.72 -14.85 2.00
CA VAL A 28 -7.45 -14.43 1.41
C VAL A 28 -7.36 -12.93 1.61
N ALA A 29 -6.31 -12.46 2.27
CA ALA A 29 -6.12 -11.05 2.48
C ALA A 29 -5.95 -10.34 1.13
N VAL A 30 -6.71 -9.27 0.91
CA VAL A 30 -6.63 -8.46 -0.30
C VAL A 30 -6.04 -7.10 0.10
N PRO A 31 -4.96 -6.66 -0.56
CA PRO A 31 -4.41 -5.34 -0.27
C PRO A 31 -5.36 -4.23 -0.70
N ASP A 32 -5.61 -3.26 0.17
CA ASP A 32 -6.46 -2.11 -0.13
C ASP A 32 -5.66 -0.90 -0.59
N TYR A 33 -4.54 -0.66 0.08
CA TYR A 33 -3.68 0.48 -0.21
C TYR A 33 -2.24 0.23 0.20
N VAL A 34 -1.34 1.05 -0.34
CA VAL A 34 0.06 1.14 0.08
C VAL A 34 0.33 2.48 0.74
N THR A 35 1.00 2.47 1.88
CA THR A 35 1.66 3.66 2.42
C THR A 35 3.13 3.60 2.09
N THR A 36 3.69 4.74 1.71
CA THR A 36 5.09 4.80 1.31
C THR A 36 5.73 6.08 1.83
N GLY A 37 6.98 5.97 2.24
CA GLY A 37 7.78 7.10 2.65
C GLY A 37 9.23 6.68 2.79
N GLY A 38 10.12 7.39 2.11
CA GLY A 38 11.52 7.04 2.17
C GLY A 38 12.39 7.82 1.21
N TRP A 39 13.59 7.35 1.08
CA TRP A 39 14.57 7.90 0.15
C TRP A 39 15.51 6.80 -0.34
N PHE A 40 16.10 7.06 -1.50
CA PHE A 40 17.24 6.30 -2.02
C PHE A 40 18.19 7.25 -2.73
N THR A 41 19.42 6.80 -2.89
CA THR A 41 20.38 7.48 -3.74
C THR A 41 20.30 6.87 -5.12
N GLN A 42 20.11 7.70 -6.13
CA GLN A 42 19.99 7.23 -7.51
C GLN A 42 21.29 6.56 -7.96
N PRO A 43 21.21 5.36 -8.56
CA PRO A 43 22.36 4.78 -9.23
C PRO A 43 22.76 5.65 -10.42
N PRO A 44 24.04 5.69 -10.80
CA PRO A 44 24.53 6.48 -11.91
C PRO A 44 23.83 6.05 -13.18
N THR A 45 23.05 6.95 -13.77
CA THR A 45 22.41 6.79 -15.07
C THR A 45 22.96 7.84 -16.02
N PHE A 46 22.78 7.65 -17.33
CA PHE A 46 23.29 8.58 -18.34
C PHE A 46 22.74 10.03 -18.23
N LEU A 47 21.77 10.27 -17.35
CA LEU A 47 21.01 11.52 -17.29
C LEU A 47 21.04 12.20 -15.90
N SER A 48 21.74 11.68 -14.90
CA SER A 48 21.64 12.19 -13.54
C SER A 48 22.95 12.11 -12.75
N ASP A 49 23.07 13.01 -11.78
CA ASP A 49 24.12 12.98 -10.79
C ASP A 49 24.05 11.67 -9.96
N PRO A 50 25.09 10.84 -9.92
CA PRO A 50 25.07 9.55 -9.20
C PRO A 50 24.90 9.67 -7.68
N ASN A 51 24.99 10.86 -7.14
CA ASN A 51 24.81 11.10 -5.70
C ASN A 51 23.44 11.70 -5.34
N GLN A 52 22.54 11.74 -6.31
CA GLN A 52 21.30 12.42 -6.14
C GLN A 52 20.33 11.64 -5.26
N LYS A 53 19.84 12.31 -4.22
CA LYS A 53 18.85 11.76 -3.31
C LYS A 53 17.44 11.98 -3.87
N VAL A 54 16.66 10.92 -3.96
CA VAL A 54 15.24 10.95 -4.25
C VAL A 54 14.47 10.70 -2.96
N ASN A 55 13.62 11.63 -2.56
CA ASN A 55 12.72 11.47 -1.41
C ASN A 55 11.31 11.31 -1.94
N PHE A 56 10.51 10.47 -1.31
CA PHE A 56 9.12 10.28 -1.70
C PHE A 56 8.24 9.95 -0.51
N GLY A 57 6.94 10.19 -0.65
CA GLY A 57 5.95 9.83 0.36
C GLY A 57 4.54 9.90 -0.20
N GLY A 58 3.67 9.03 0.30
CA GLY A 58 2.28 9.02 -0.13
C GLY A 58 1.46 7.85 0.37
N VAL A 59 0.20 7.87 -0.06
CA VAL A 59 -0.78 6.81 0.13
C VAL A 59 -1.45 6.57 -1.22
N LEU A 60 -1.53 5.32 -1.66
CA LEU A 60 -2.07 4.96 -2.97
C LEU A 60 -2.96 3.73 -2.84
N GLN A 61 -4.14 3.79 -3.45
CA GLN A 61 -5.07 2.66 -3.50
C GLN A 61 -4.55 1.55 -4.42
N CYS A 62 -4.90 0.32 -4.09
CA CYS A 62 -4.54 -0.87 -4.87
C CYS A 62 -5.49 -1.13 -6.04
N ASP A 63 -6.76 -0.81 -5.89
CA ASP A 63 -7.81 -1.16 -6.84
C ASP A 63 -8.77 0.02 -7.11
N ALA A 64 -9.44 0.00 -8.24
CA ALA A 64 -10.54 0.90 -8.56
C ALA A 64 -11.83 0.54 -7.75
N PRO A 65 -12.70 1.52 -7.49
CA PRO A 65 -12.59 2.92 -7.88
C PRO A 65 -11.57 3.67 -7.03
N PHE A 66 -10.77 4.54 -7.65
CA PHE A 66 -9.78 5.37 -6.95
C PHE A 66 -10.46 6.61 -6.34
N ASP A 67 -11.49 6.39 -5.53
CA ASP A 67 -12.35 7.40 -4.91
C ASP A 67 -11.82 7.94 -3.57
N GLN A 68 -10.88 7.24 -2.97
CA GLN A 68 -10.18 7.70 -1.79
C GLN A 68 -8.98 8.57 -2.17
N PRO A 69 -8.53 9.43 -1.28
CA PRO A 69 -7.39 10.26 -1.56
C PRO A 69 -6.15 9.44 -1.95
N ASN A 70 -5.74 9.55 -3.20
CA ASN A 70 -4.45 9.09 -3.65
C ASN A 70 -3.50 10.27 -3.63
N ASN A 71 -2.37 10.12 -3.00
CA ASN A 71 -1.40 11.19 -2.90
C ASN A 71 0.00 10.57 -3.01
N LEU A 72 0.83 11.15 -3.85
CA LEU A 72 2.24 10.83 -3.97
C LEU A 72 3.00 12.10 -4.29
N ILE A 73 4.04 12.34 -3.52
CA ILE A 73 5.00 13.41 -3.74
C ILE A 73 6.36 12.76 -3.93
N VAL A 74 7.09 13.20 -4.96
CA VAL A 74 8.47 12.76 -5.21
C VAL A 74 9.35 13.99 -5.40
N HIS A 75 10.28 14.17 -4.48
CA HIS A 75 11.32 15.21 -4.59
C HIS A 75 12.56 14.59 -5.23
N TYR A 76 12.97 15.20 -6.30
CA TYR A 76 14.07 14.76 -7.12
C TYR A 76 15.01 15.93 -7.41
N ASN A 77 16.22 15.89 -6.94
CA ASN A 77 17.05 17.07 -6.85
C ASN A 77 16.41 18.17 -5.99
N ASP A 78 17.16 19.11 -5.54
CA ASP A 78 16.64 20.29 -4.86
C ASP A 78 15.73 21.15 -5.75
N GLN A 79 15.41 20.70 -6.96
CA GLN A 79 14.77 21.50 -8.01
C GLN A 79 13.49 20.91 -8.60
N ALA A 80 13.22 19.64 -8.45
CA ALA A 80 12.05 19.00 -9.03
C ALA A 80 11.18 18.33 -7.97
N GLU A 81 9.90 18.70 -7.99
CA GLU A 81 8.87 18.11 -7.15
C GLU A 81 7.72 17.64 -8.02
N PHE A 82 7.47 16.35 -8.00
CA PHE A 82 6.33 15.74 -8.67
C PHE A 82 5.21 15.52 -7.67
N HIS A 83 4.00 15.92 -8.07
CA HIS A 83 2.75 15.67 -7.36
C HIS A 83 1.83 14.81 -8.21
N LEU A 84 1.26 13.76 -7.64
CA LEU A 84 0.21 12.96 -8.24
C LEU A 84 -1.09 13.76 -8.34
N ASP A 85 -1.70 13.76 -9.53
CA ASP A 85 -3.03 14.33 -9.76
C ASP A 85 -4.09 13.24 -9.85
N THR A 86 -3.83 12.20 -10.64
CA THR A 86 -4.79 11.12 -10.89
C THR A 86 -4.10 9.78 -11.01
N LEU A 87 -4.57 8.81 -10.26
CA LEU A 87 -4.23 7.41 -10.43
C LEU A 87 -5.19 6.80 -11.46
N SER A 88 -4.65 6.27 -12.55
CA SER A 88 -5.44 5.70 -13.65
C SER A 88 -5.57 4.19 -13.55
N SER A 89 -4.54 3.54 -13.06
CA SER A 89 -4.59 2.12 -12.70
C SER A 89 -3.61 1.81 -11.58
N ALA A 90 -3.97 0.83 -10.79
CA ALA A 90 -3.08 0.25 -9.78
C ALA A 90 -3.37 -1.23 -9.61
N SER A 91 -2.41 -1.93 -9.06
CA SER A 91 -2.54 -3.31 -8.61
C SER A 91 -1.60 -3.59 -7.46
N CYS A 92 -2.06 -4.38 -6.52
CA CYS A 92 -1.27 -4.89 -5.41
C CYS A 92 -1.27 -6.42 -5.40
N THR A 93 -0.14 -6.99 -5.04
CA THR A 93 0.00 -8.43 -4.88
C THR A 93 0.77 -8.72 -3.60
N LEU A 94 0.21 -9.52 -2.71
CA LEU A 94 0.92 -9.98 -1.51
C LEU A 94 1.92 -11.09 -1.87
N ASN A 95 3.07 -11.10 -1.21
CA ASN A 95 4.05 -12.19 -1.31
C ASN A 95 3.49 -13.51 -0.75
N ASN A 96 2.65 -13.40 0.28
CA ASN A 96 1.91 -14.52 0.87
C ASN A 96 0.50 -14.06 1.23
N PRO A 97 -0.54 -14.52 0.52
CA PRO A 97 -1.91 -14.11 0.78
C PRO A 97 -2.48 -14.56 2.14
N ASN A 98 -1.78 -15.48 2.82
CA ASN A 98 -2.15 -15.93 4.16
C ASN A 98 -1.39 -15.19 5.28
N ASP A 99 -0.47 -14.30 4.92
CA ASP A 99 0.30 -13.49 5.85
C ASP A 99 0.42 -12.06 5.32
N PRO A 100 -0.43 -11.15 5.77
CA PRO A 100 -0.42 -9.75 5.32
C PRO A 100 0.88 -9.00 5.68
N ASN A 101 1.67 -9.55 6.61
CA ASN A 101 2.96 -8.96 6.99
C ASN A 101 4.14 -9.43 6.13
N ALA A 102 3.90 -10.37 5.22
CA ALA A 102 4.94 -10.87 4.32
C ALA A 102 5.34 -9.86 3.24
N GLY A 103 4.69 -8.69 3.21
CA GLY A 103 4.88 -7.68 2.20
C GLY A 103 4.28 -8.04 0.85
N GLY A 104 4.73 -7.34 -0.20
CA GLY A 104 4.17 -7.54 -1.54
C GLY A 104 4.66 -6.49 -2.53
N ARG A 105 3.95 -6.37 -3.64
CA ARG A 105 4.27 -5.46 -4.72
C ARG A 105 3.08 -4.57 -5.06
N TYR A 106 3.36 -3.30 -5.21
CA TYR A 106 2.47 -2.30 -5.77
C TYR A 106 2.95 -1.89 -7.16
N GLN A 107 2.04 -1.74 -8.11
CA GLN A 107 2.27 -1.08 -9.39
C GLN A 107 1.15 -0.09 -9.64
N GLY A 108 1.49 1.12 -10.10
CA GLY A 108 0.51 2.15 -10.41
C GLY A 108 0.96 3.03 -11.56
N ASN A 109 0.00 3.57 -12.30
CA ASN A 109 0.23 4.59 -13.31
C ASN A 109 -0.88 5.65 -13.32
N GLY A 110 -0.59 6.78 -13.91
CA GLY A 110 -1.53 7.88 -13.99
C GLY A 110 -0.88 9.16 -14.49
N THR A 111 -1.39 10.28 -14.01
CA THR A 111 -0.86 11.61 -14.31
C THR A 111 -0.59 12.41 -13.06
N GLY A 112 0.34 13.30 -13.15
CA GLY A 112 0.68 14.27 -12.13
C GLY A 112 1.31 15.49 -12.76
N HIS A 113 1.77 16.40 -11.96
CA HIS A 113 2.49 17.60 -12.44
C HIS A 113 3.82 17.74 -11.73
N CYS A 114 4.78 18.31 -12.41
CA CYS A 114 6.09 18.58 -11.88
C CYS A 114 6.30 20.08 -11.80
N ASN A 115 6.65 20.60 -10.60
CA ASN A 115 6.85 22.04 -10.35
C ASN A 115 5.69 22.92 -10.83
N GLY A 116 4.43 22.43 -10.72
CA GLY A 116 3.25 23.15 -11.22
C GLY A 116 3.14 23.24 -12.74
N GLY A 117 3.95 22.49 -13.48
CA GLY A 117 3.93 22.44 -14.94
C GLY A 117 2.79 21.60 -15.52
N PRO A 118 2.81 21.30 -16.82
CA PRO A 118 1.78 20.51 -17.48
C PRO A 118 1.71 19.08 -16.96
N ALA A 119 0.56 18.44 -17.16
CA ALA A 119 0.34 17.06 -16.79
C ALA A 119 1.38 16.12 -17.40
N THR A 120 1.87 15.23 -16.61
CA THR A 120 2.98 14.33 -16.91
C THR A 120 2.56 12.91 -16.56
N ALA A 121 2.78 11.98 -17.47
CA ALA A 121 2.53 10.57 -17.20
C ALA A 121 3.58 10.00 -16.23
N PHE A 122 3.14 9.12 -15.35
CA PHE A 122 4.04 8.42 -14.46
C PHE A 122 3.74 6.91 -14.42
N LEU A 123 4.75 6.16 -14.05
CA LEU A 123 4.65 4.76 -13.64
C LEU A 123 5.49 4.58 -12.37
N ILE A 124 4.93 3.88 -11.42
CA ILE A 124 5.61 3.57 -10.16
C ILE A 124 5.47 2.10 -9.82
N GLU A 125 6.46 1.61 -9.10
CA GLU A 125 6.47 0.27 -8.54
C GLU A 125 7.13 0.32 -7.16
N PHE A 126 6.47 -0.28 -6.18
CA PHE A 126 7.00 -0.46 -4.84
C PHE A 126 7.07 -1.95 -4.52
N ASN A 127 8.17 -2.37 -3.92
CA ASN A 127 8.28 -3.69 -3.29
C ASN A 127 8.42 -3.49 -1.79
N ASP A 128 7.45 -4.03 -1.07
CA ASP A 128 7.48 -4.22 0.36
C ASP A 128 8.02 -5.63 0.62
N THR A 129 9.10 -5.74 1.33
CA THR A 129 9.73 -7.03 1.66
C THR A 129 9.27 -7.60 3.00
N GLY A 130 8.26 -6.99 3.60
CA GLY A 130 7.64 -7.39 4.85
C GLY A 130 8.15 -6.62 6.05
N GLN A 131 7.40 -6.72 7.15
CA GLN A 131 7.69 -5.94 8.35
C GLN A 131 9.08 -6.19 8.91
N GLY A 132 9.78 -5.09 9.18
CA GLY A 132 11.11 -5.12 9.78
C GLY A 132 12.24 -5.48 8.81
N ASN A 133 11.96 -5.62 7.53
CA ASN A 133 12.98 -5.87 6.52
C ASN A 133 13.43 -4.55 5.87
N PRO A 134 14.73 -4.21 5.90
CA PRO A 134 15.23 -2.95 5.35
C PRO A 134 15.40 -2.95 3.82
N ASN A 135 14.94 -4.00 3.12
CA ASN A 135 15.21 -4.20 1.70
C ASN A 135 14.06 -3.75 0.78
N ASP A 136 13.16 -2.92 1.28
CA ASP A 136 12.14 -2.32 0.43
C ASP A 136 12.78 -1.58 -0.74
N SER A 137 12.10 -1.59 -1.87
CA SER A 137 12.60 -0.92 -3.06
C SER A 137 11.53 -0.14 -3.80
N ALA A 138 11.95 0.92 -4.49
CA ALA A 138 11.08 1.75 -5.28
C ALA A 138 11.61 1.91 -6.71
N ARG A 139 10.69 2.01 -7.66
CA ARG A 139 10.95 2.35 -9.05
C ARG A 139 10.02 3.47 -9.46
N PHE A 140 10.57 4.45 -10.14
CA PHE A 140 9.82 5.57 -10.71
C PHE A 140 10.15 5.74 -12.19
N SER A 141 9.15 6.10 -12.98
CA SER A 141 9.30 6.59 -14.32
C SER A 141 8.34 7.76 -14.49
N ILE A 142 8.88 8.97 -14.55
CA ILE A 142 8.13 10.20 -14.72
C ILE A 142 8.57 10.79 -16.05
N LEU A 143 7.65 10.88 -17.01
CA LEU A 143 7.93 11.21 -18.41
C LEU A 143 7.50 12.66 -18.71
N GLY A 144 8.05 13.62 -17.94
CA GLY A 144 7.73 15.03 -18.09
C GLY A 144 8.39 15.65 -19.32
N SER A 145 7.71 16.61 -19.94
CA SER A 145 8.26 17.46 -20.98
C SER A 145 9.00 18.69 -20.45
N VAL A 146 8.89 18.96 -19.15
CA VAL A 146 9.55 20.09 -18.48
C VAL A 146 11.00 19.72 -18.17
N PRO A 147 11.96 20.59 -18.50
CA PRO A 147 13.36 20.36 -18.12
C PRO A 147 13.52 20.08 -16.61
N GLY A 148 14.27 19.05 -16.27
CA GLY A 148 14.47 18.61 -14.88
C GLY A 148 13.38 17.69 -14.31
N CYS A 149 12.25 17.54 -15.01
CA CYS A 149 11.10 16.75 -14.56
C CYS A 149 11.00 15.35 -15.19
N THR A 150 11.83 15.05 -16.15
CA THR A 150 11.91 13.68 -16.70
C THR A 150 12.92 12.91 -15.90
N PHE A 151 12.47 11.86 -15.21
CA PHE A 151 13.40 10.93 -14.61
C PHE A 151 12.87 9.51 -14.62
N ALA A 152 13.77 8.57 -14.76
CA ALA A 152 13.47 7.15 -14.63
C ALA A 152 14.53 6.51 -13.74
N VAL A 153 14.06 5.79 -12.74
CA VAL A 153 14.89 5.05 -11.81
C VAL A 153 14.47 3.60 -11.86
N PHE A 154 15.43 2.71 -12.05
CA PHE A 154 15.19 1.28 -11.88
C PHE A 154 14.88 0.96 -10.42
N ALA A 155 14.33 -0.22 -10.16
CA ALA A 155 14.06 -0.68 -8.81
C ALA A 155 15.34 -0.58 -7.96
N THR A 156 15.30 0.29 -6.96
CA THR A 156 16.44 0.62 -6.11
C THR A 156 16.04 0.43 -4.66
N ALA A 157 16.89 -0.25 -3.89
CA ALA A 157 16.68 -0.41 -2.47
C ALA A 157 16.65 0.95 -1.76
N LEU A 158 15.76 1.08 -0.77
CA LEU A 158 15.69 2.29 0.03
C LEU A 158 16.98 2.47 0.85
N GLY A 159 17.44 3.71 0.93
CA GLY A 159 18.48 4.11 1.87
C GLY A 159 17.93 4.38 3.27
N GLY A 160 16.60 4.51 3.37
CA GLY A 160 15.84 4.65 4.60
C GLY A 160 14.37 4.93 4.31
N GLY A 161 13.53 4.72 5.32
CA GLY A 161 12.07 4.78 5.20
C GLY A 161 11.46 3.40 5.12
N GLN A 162 10.18 3.34 4.73
CA GLN A 162 9.40 2.11 4.67
C GLN A 162 8.31 2.19 3.61
N ILE A 163 8.05 1.06 2.99
CA ILE A 163 6.87 0.80 2.17
C ILE A 163 6.03 -0.24 2.92
N THR A 164 4.72 -0.07 2.99
CA THR A 164 3.84 -1.02 3.66
C THR A 164 2.57 -1.22 2.87
N LEU A 165 2.32 -2.44 2.43
CA LEU A 165 1.03 -2.85 1.88
C LEU A 165 0.08 -3.18 3.03
N HIS A 166 -1.10 -2.58 3.00
CA HIS A 166 -2.16 -2.81 3.98
C HIS A 166 -3.23 -3.71 3.36
N ALA A 167 -3.50 -4.83 4.01
CA ALA A 167 -4.51 -5.80 3.60
C ALA A 167 -5.48 -6.10 4.74
N HIS A 168 -6.72 -6.42 4.38
CA HIS A 168 -7.79 -6.82 5.29
C HIS A 168 -8.28 -8.24 5.03
#